data_65d518b236c254f16845694db6797de3
#
_entry.id   65d518b236c254f16845694db6797de3
#
_cell.length_a   1.000
_cell.length_b   1.000
_cell.length_c   1.000
_cell.angle_alpha   90.00
_cell.angle_beta   90.00
_cell.angle_gamma   90.00
#
_symmetry.space_group_name_H-M   'P 1'
#
loop_
_entity.id
_entity.type
_entity.pdbx_description
1 polymer ?
#
loop_
_entity_poly.entity_id
_entity_poly.type
_entity_poly.pdbx_seq_one_letter_code
_entity_poly.pdbx_strand_id
1 'polypeptide(L)'
;MIHDADHREQVVIDEESLEQIRMVERKGKTGFLARVVGKFLKYGPPLVAKIEQGLRDGDHQAVLDASHSLKSCSALVGASSLSEHAAHLEAAVREQNADVLVIASGVELRLVLEDTCAALQSMIESKTPA
;
A
#
# COMPACT_ATOMS: atom_id res chain seq x y z
N MET A 1 25.00 5.78 -7.79
CA MET A 1 24.64 6.75 -6.79
C MET A 1 23.63 6.20 -5.83
N ILE A 2 23.69 6.69 -4.66
CA ILE A 2 22.96 6.21 -3.50
C ILE A 2 21.46 6.56 -3.56
N HIS A 3 21.08 7.40 -4.49
CA HIS A 3 19.72 7.93 -4.54
C HIS A 3 18.64 6.87 -4.68
N ASP A 4 18.91 5.80 -5.43
CA ASP A 4 17.92 4.77 -5.63
C ASP A 4 17.62 4.02 -4.35
N ALA A 5 18.66 3.72 -3.57
CA ALA A 5 18.49 3.07 -2.28
C ALA A 5 17.72 3.99 -1.33
N ASP A 6 18.06 5.28 -1.34
CA ASP A 6 17.35 6.25 -0.50
C ASP A 6 15.87 6.33 -0.88
N HIS A 7 15.60 6.24 -2.17
CA HIS A 7 14.24 6.32 -2.66
C HIS A 7 13.39 5.16 -2.12
N ARG A 8 13.96 3.97 -2.12
CA ARG A 8 13.25 2.80 -1.59
C ARG A 8 13.10 2.87 -0.08
N GLU A 9 14.06 3.47 0.60
CA GLU A 9 13.99 3.64 2.04
C GLU A 9 12.93 4.65 2.46
N GLN A 10 12.35 5.38 1.52
CA GLN A 10 11.34 6.38 1.81
C GLN A 10 9.93 5.82 1.88
N VAL A 11 9.78 4.50 1.85
CA VAL A 11 8.47 3.90 2.13
C VAL A 11 8.12 4.20 3.58
N VAL A 12 7.06 4.93 3.78
CA VAL A 12 6.67 5.42 5.08
C VAL A 12 5.49 4.62 5.62
N ILE A 13 5.66 4.13 6.84
CA ILE A 13 4.56 3.58 7.63
C ILE A 13 4.23 4.65 8.67
N ASP A 14 3.00 5.11 8.67
CA ASP A 14 2.57 6.19 9.55
C ASP A 14 2.48 5.70 11.00
N GLU A 15 3.38 6.18 11.84
CA GLU A 15 3.42 5.77 13.24
C GLU A 15 2.16 6.15 14.00
N GLU A 16 1.55 7.26 13.63
CA GLU A 16 0.33 7.69 14.29
C GLU A 16 -0.81 6.71 14.07
N SER A 17 -0.97 6.23 12.83
CA SER A 17 -1.99 5.24 12.52
C SER A 17 -1.71 3.92 13.25
N LEU A 18 -0.44 3.52 13.29
CA LEU A 18 -0.05 2.31 14.01
C LEU A 18 -0.31 2.44 15.51
N GLU A 19 -0.07 3.62 16.07
CA GLU A 19 -0.33 3.83 17.48
C GLU A 19 -1.81 3.67 17.81
N GLN A 20 -2.68 4.12 16.92
CA GLN A 20 -4.12 3.92 17.12
C GLN A 20 -4.47 2.44 17.15
N ILE A 21 -3.83 1.64 16.29
CA ILE A 21 -4.05 0.20 16.29
C ILE A 21 -3.55 -0.42 17.60
N ARG A 22 -2.37 0.03 18.06
CA ARG A 22 -1.81 -0.46 19.32
C ARG A 22 -2.69 -0.09 20.51
N MET A 23 -3.32 1.07 20.47
CA MET A 23 -4.25 1.47 21.53
C MET A 23 -5.43 0.51 21.61
N VAL A 24 -5.95 0.06 20.47
CA VAL A 24 -7.02 -0.92 20.46
C VAL A 24 -6.55 -2.22 21.10
N GLU A 25 -5.31 -2.64 20.80
CA GLU A 25 -4.76 -3.84 21.41
C GLU A 25 -4.64 -3.71 22.93
N ARG A 26 -4.20 -2.56 23.39
CA ARG A 26 -4.05 -2.32 24.83
C ARG A 26 -5.39 -2.34 25.56
N LYS A 27 -6.49 -2.10 24.83
CA LYS A 27 -7.83 -2.15 25.41
C LYS A 27 -8.43 -3.55 25.38
N GLY A 28 -7.62 -4.56 25.08
CA GLY A 28 -8.05 -5.95 25.18
C GLY A 28 -8.20 -6.71 23.89
N LYS A 29 -7.95 -6.07 22.76
CA LYS A 29 -8.04 -6.76 21.47
C LYS A 29 -6.67 -7.27 21.06
N THR A 30 -6.19 -8.27 21.76
CA THR A 30 -4.89 -8.89 21.53
C THR A 30 -4.77 -9.37 20.09
N GLY A 31 -3.64 -9.10 19.47
CA GLY A 31 -3.38 -9.56 18.10
C GLY A 31 -4.07 -8.71 17.03
N PHE A 32 -4.63 -7.57 17.40
CA PHE A 32 -5.34 -6.73 16.46
C PHE A 32 -4.42 -6.20 15.35
N LEU A 33 -3.20 -5.81 15.70
CA LEU A 33 -2.23 -5.33 14.71
C LEU A 33 -1.92 -6.43 13.69
N ALA A 34 -1.62 -7.64 14.16
CA ALA A 34 -1.33 -8.76 13.26
C ALA A 34 -2.52 -9.08 12.36
N ARG A 35 -3.73 -8.95 12.89
CA ARG A 35 -4.94 -9.20 12.11
C ARG A 35 -5.12 -8.17 11.00
N VAL A 36 -4.96 -6.89 11.34
CA VAL A 36 -5.12 -5.80 10.37
C VAL A 36 -4.05 -5.90 9.28
N VAL A 37 -2.80 -6.12 9.69
CA VAL A 37 -1.72 -6.28 8.74
C VAL A 37 -1.93 -7.53 7.88
N GLY A 38 -2.38 -8.62 8.50
CA GLY A 38 -2.66 -9.86 7.77
C GLY A 38 -3.69 -9.66 6.67
N LYS A 39 -4.72 -8.89 6.94
CA LYS A 39 -5.71 -8.57 5.92
C LYS A 39 -5.10 -7.77 4.79
N PHE A 40 -4.26 -6.79 5.11
CA PHE A 40 -3.58 -6.02 4.07
C PHE A 40 -2.70 -6.92 3.21
N LEU A 41 -1.93 -7.81 3.84
CA LEU A 41 -1.05 -8.71 3.11
C LEU A 41 -1.83 -9.66 2.21
N LYS A 42 -3.05 -9.98 2.59
CA LYS A 42 -3.91 -10.85 1.79
C LYS A 42 -4.59 -10.12 0.64
N TYR A 43 -5.08 -8.91 0.87
CA TYR A 43 -5.91 -8.21 -0.10
C TYR A 43 -5.17 -7.15 -0.91
N GLY A 44 -4.07 -6.60 -0.37
CA GLY A 44 -3.32 -5.57 -1.06
C GLY A 44 -2.68 -6.03 -2.36
N PRO A 45 -1.89 -7.13 -2.33
CA PRO A 45 -1.24 -7.59 -3.56
C PRO A 45 -2.21 -7.90 -4.70
N PRO A 46 -3.35 -8.57 -4.48
CA PRO A 46 -4.31 -8.75 -5.57
C PRO A 46 -4.84 -7.45 -6.16
N LEU A 47 -4.97 -6.40 -5.33
CA LEU A 47 -5.42 -5.11 -5.84
C LEU A 47 -4.39 -4.49 -6.77
N VAL A 48 -3.10 -4.60 -6.42
CA VAL A 48 -2.05 -4.10 -7.30
C VAL A 48 -2.03 -4.90 -8.60
N ALA A 49 -2.22 -6.22 -8.53
CA ALA A 49 -2.31 -7.05 -9.72
C ALA A 49 -3.45 -6.62 -10.64
N LYS A 50 -4.61 -6.27 -10.06
CA LYS A 50 -5.74 -5.77 -10.84
C LYS A 50 -5.42 -4.44 -11.51
N ILE A 51 -4.71 -3.57 -10.80
CA ILE A 51 -4.29 -2.29 -11.37
C ILE A 51 -3.37 -2.54 -12.57
N GLU A 52 -2.38 -3.40 -12.38
CA GLU A 52 -1.43 -3.72 -13.45
C GLU A 52 -2.14 -4.30 -14.66
N GLN A 53 -3.07 -5.22 -14.44
CA GLN A 53 -3.83 -5.82 -15.53
C GLN A 53 -4.69 -4.77 -16.23
N GLY A 54 -5.37 -3.92 -15.45
CA GLY A 54 -6.19 -2.86 -16.02
C GLY A 54 -5.39 -1.89 -16.87
N LEU A 55 -4.18 -1.56 -16.43
CA LEU A 55 -3.30 -0.69 -17.21
C LEU A 55 -2.90 -1.34 -18.52
N ARG A 56 -2.60 -2.64 -18.50
CA ARG A 56 -2.24 -3.36 -19.73
C ARG A 56 -3.41 -3.44 -20.69
N ASP A 57 -4.62 -3.62 -20.17
CA ASP A 57 -5.81 -3.83 -20.98
C ASP A 57 -6.51 -2.52 -21.38
N GLY A 58 -6.08 -1.40 -20.83
CA GLY A 58 -6.77 -0.15 -21.03
C GLY A 58 -8.12 -0.09 -20.31
N ASP A 59 -8.30 -0.91 -19.29
CA ASP A 59 -9.55 -0.96 -18.52
C ASP A 59 -9.47 0.06 -17.38
N HIS A 60 -9.82 1.29 -17.71
CA HIS A 60 -9.70 2.40 -16.77
C HIS A 60 -10.58 2.24 -15.54
N GLN A 61 -11.76 1.67 -15.72
CA GLN A 61 -12.67 1.48 -14.58
C GLN A 61 -12.09 0.49 -13.58
N ALA A 62 -11.46 -0.59 -14.06
CA ALA A 62 -10.82 -1.55 -13.18
C ALA A 62 -9.68 -0.88 -12.41
N VAL A 63 -8.90 -0.02 -13.06
CA VAL A 63 -7.81 0.69 -12.41
C VAL A 63 -8.37 1.63 -11.33
N LEU A 64 -9.42 2.37 -11.65
CA LEU A 64 -10.04 3.28 -10.69
C LEU A 64 -10.54 2.55 -9.45
N ASP A 65 -11.28 1.47 -9.66
CA ASP A 65 -11.86 0.73 -8.55
C ASP A 65 -10.78 0.12 -7.66
N ALA A 66 -9.78 -0.50 -8.27
CA ALA A 66 -8.71 -1.15 -7.50
C ALA A 66 -7.83 -0.13 -6.81
N SER A 67 -7.53 1.01 -7.46
CA SER A 67 -6.74 2.07 -6.85
C SER A 67 -7.45 2.66 -5.64
N HIS A 68 -8.74 2.86 -5.76
CA HIS A 68 -9.54 3.40 -4.65
C HIS A 68 -9.51 2.46 -3.45
N SER A 69 -9.71 1.17 -3.70
CA SER A 69 -9.68 0.17 -2.63
C SER A 69 -8.30 0.07 -1.99
N LEU A 70 -7.25 0.11 -2.82
CA LEU A 70 -5.88 0.04 -2.33
C LEU A 70 -5.54 1.24 -1.47
N LYS A 71 -5.97 2.43 -1.89
CA LYS A 71 -5.76 3.64 -1.10
C LYS A 71 -6.32 3.48 0.31
N SER A 72 -7.54 2.98 0.40
CA SER A 72 -8.22 2.82 1.69
C SER A 72 -7.55 1.75 2.55
N CYS A 73 -7.27 0.57 1.99
CA CYS A 73 -6.69 -0.49 2.81
C CYS A 73 -5.27 -0.18 3.23
N SER A 74 -4.52 0.56 2.40
CA SER A 74 -3.18 0.98 2.76
C SER A 74 -3.22 1.97 3.92
N ALA A 75 -4.15 2.92 3.87
CA ALA A 75 -4.29 3.91 4.93
C ALA A 75 -4.60 3.25 6.27
N LEU A 76 -5.39 2.18 6.27
CA LEU A 76 -5.76 1.50 7.50
C LEU A 76 -4.57 0.91 8.25
N VAL A 77 -3.53 0.50 7.53
CA VAL A 77 -2.33 -0.04 8.17
C VAL A 77 -1.21 0.99 8.27
N GLY A 78 -1.52 2.26 8.00
CA GLY A 78 -0.53 3.31 8.07
C GLY A 78 0.47 3.31 6.93
N ALA A 79 0.19 2.62 5.85
CA ALA A 79 1.09 2.56 4.70
C ALA A 79 0.91 3.81 3.84
N SER A 80 1.43 4.92 4.33
CA SER A 80 1.21 6.24 3.74
C SER A 80 1.74 6.35 2.31
N SER A 81 2.93 5.85 2.06
CA SER A 81 3.53 5.93 0.73
C SER A 81 2.67 5.20 -0.29
N LEU A 82 2.24 3.99 0.05
CA LEU A 82 1.42 3.20 -0.86
C LEU A 82 0.06 3.85 -1.07
N SER A 83 -0.53 4.37 -0.01
CA SER A 83 -1.82 5.05 -0.11
C SER A 83 -1.73 6.28 -1.02
N GLU A 84 -0.65 7.04 -0.92
CA GLU A 84 -0.44 8.21 -1.78
C GLU A 84 -0.24 7.82 -3.23
N HIS A 85 0.54 6.77 -3.48
CA HIS A 85 0.72 6.30 -4.86
C HIS A 85 -0.60 5.85 -5.47
N ALA A 86 -1.41 5.14 -4.70
CA ALA A 86 -2.72 4.70 -5.17
C ALA A 86 -3.63 5.89 -5.47
N ALA A 87 -3.59 6.92 -4.61
CA ALA A 87 -4.39 8.12 -4.81
C ALA A 87 -3.97 8.88 -6.07
N HIS A 88 -2.65 9.00 -6.29
CA HIS A 88 -2.14 9.67 -7.48
C HIS A 88 -2.54 8.93 -8.75
N LEU A 89 -2.46 7.60 -8.72
CA LEU A 89 -2.85 6.79 -9.87
C LEU A 89 -4.34 6.93 -10.15
N GLU A 90 -5.15 6.88 -9.10
CA GLU A 90 -6.59 7.07 -9.25
C GLU A 90 -6.90 8.42 -9.90
N ALA A 91 -6.25 9.48 -9.43
CA ALA A 91 -6.46 10.81 -9.96
C ALA A 91 -6.02 10.91 -11.43
N ALA A 92 -4.85 10.34 -11.75
CA ALA A 92 -4.33 10.39 -13.10
C ALA A 92 -5.26 9.71 -14.10
N VAL A 93 -5.80 8.55 -13.73
CA VAL A 93 -6.72 7.83 -14.61
C VAL A 93 -8.05 8.59 -14.72
N ARG A 94 -8.53 9.13 -13.62
CA ARG A 94 -9.79 9.87 -13.62
C ARG A 94 -9.71 11.12 -14.50
N GLU A 95 -8.56 11.79 -14.51
CA GLU A 95 -8.34 12.97 -15.32
C GLU A 95 -7.91 12.65 -16.72
N GLN A 96 -7.76 11.37 -17.05
CA GLN A 96 -7.34 10.91 -18.36
C GLN A 96 -6.00 11.50 -18.80
N ASN A 97 -5.08 11.59 -17.84
CA ASN A 97 -3.73 12.07 -18.10
C ASN A 97 -2.96 11.10 -18.98
N ALA A 98 -1.80 11.55 -19.45
CA ALA A 98 -1.00 10.79 -20.39
C ALA A 98 -0.76 9.36 -19.93
N ASP A 99 -1.02 8.41 -20.82
CA ASP A 99 -0.93 6.98 -20.53
C ASP A 99 0.45 6.57 -20.01
N VAL A 100 1.51 7.22 -20.49
CA VAL A 100 2.87 6.91 -20.08
C VAL A 100 3.06 7.13 -18.58
N LEU A 101 2.53 8.24 -18.06
CA LEU A 101 2.63 8.53 -16.64
C LEU A 101 1.85 7.53 -15.81
N VAL A 102 0.71 7.10 -16.30
CA VAL A 102 -0.11 6.12 -15.61
C VAL A 102 0.61 4.78 -15.52
N ILE A 103 1.23 4.36 -16.63
CA ILE A 103 1.97 3.10 -16.65
C ILE A 103 3.17 3.16 -15.71
N ALA A 104 3.91 4.28 -15.74
CA ALA A 104 5.07 4.44 -14.86
C ALA A 104 4.65 4.39 -13.39
N SER A 105 3.52 5.02 -13.07
CA SER A 105 3.00 4.98 -11.70
C SER A 105 2.67 3.56 -11.27
N GLY A 106 2.20 2.73 -12.19
CA GLY A 106 1.91 1.32 -11.91
C GLY A 106 3.16 0.53 -11.55
N VAL A 107 4.27 0.78 -12.25
CA VAL A 107 5.54 0.13 -11.95
C VAL A 107 6.03 0.53 -10.55
N GLU A 108 5.98 1.82 -10.25
CA GLU A 108 6.38 2.30 -8.93
C GLU A 108 5.50 1.72 -7.84
N LEU A 109 4.21 1.59 -8.13
CA LEU A 109 3.25 1.05 -7.18
C LEU A 109 3.64 -0.37 -6.74
N ARG A 110 4.07 -1.21 -7.70
CA ARG A 110 4.51 -2.58 -7.39
C ARG A 110 5.72 -2.56 -6.45
N LEU A 111 6.68 -1.70 -6.72
CA LEU A 111 7.87 -1.61 -5.87
C LEU A 111 7.51 -1.14 -4.47
N VAL A 112 6.65 -0.13 -4.37
CA VAL A 112 6.22 0.38 -3.08
C VAL A 112 5.44 -0.69 -2.32
N LEU A 113 4.60 -1.46 -3.02
CA LEU A 113 3.87 -2.56 -2.40
C LEU A 113 4.83 -3.58 -1.78
N GLU A 114 5.84 -3.99 -2.54
CA GLU A 114 6.78 -4.99 -2.06
C GLU A 114 7.53 -4.51 -0.83
N ASP A 115 8.00 -3.27 -0.86
CA ASP A 115 8.69 -2.69 0.28
C ASP A 115 7.77 -2.54 1.49
N THR A 116 6.52 -2.15 1.24
CA THR A 116 5.52 -2.01 2.30
C THR A 116 5.21 -3.36 2.96
N CYS A 117 5.00 -4.39 2.16
CA CYS A 117 4.73 -5.72 2.69
C CYS A 117 5.89 -6.22 3.53
N ALA A 118 7.11 -6.01 3.07
CA ALA A 118 8.30 -6.42 3.81
C ALA A 118 8.37 -5.69 5.16
N ALA A 119 8.11 -4.38 5.15
CA ALA A 119 8.15 -3.59 6.38
C ALA A 119 7.09 -4.04 7.36
N LEU A 120 5.88 -4.29 6.89
CA LEU A 120 4.79 -4.71 7.76
C LEU A 120 5.03 -6.11 8.33
N GLN A 121 5.55 -7.02 7.51
CA GLN A 121 5.89 -8.36 8.00
C GLN A 121 6.96 -8.30 9.08
N SER A 122 7.96 -7.47 8.87
CA SER A 122 9.03 -7.28 9.85
C SER A 122 8.48 -6.77 11.18
N MET A 123 7.52 -5.87 11.11
CA MET A 123 6.90 -5.32 12.33
C MET A 123 6.15 -6.38 13.12
N ILE A 124 5.43 -7.26 12.45
CA ILE A 124 4.71 -8.33 13.10
C ILE A 124 5.69 -9.30 13.74
N GLU A 125 6.73 -9.69 12.99
CA GLU A 125 7.71 -10.66 13.46
C GLU A 125 8.47 -10.15 14.68
N SER A 126 8.81 -8.87 14.69
CA SER A 126 9.55 -8.28 15.81
C SER A 126 8.71 -8.22 17.08
N LYS A 127 7.39 -8.30 16.97
CA LYS A 127 6.50 -8.28 18.13
C LYS A 127 6.23 -9.67 18.67
N THR A 128 6.62 -10.71 17.96
CA THR A 128 6.42 -12.07 18.41
C THR A 128 7.47 -12.39 19.47
N PRO A 129 7.07 -12.79 20.66
CA PRO A 129 8.03 -13.12 21.69
C PRO A 129 8.92 -14.27 21.23
N ALA A 130 10.17 -14.14 21.54
CA ALA A 130 11.12 -15.19 21.21
C ALA A 130 10.86 -16.43 22.03
#